data_03b0384198e39c56bd0a2d8a09e72d20
#
_entry.id   03b0384198e39c56bd0a2d8a09e72d20
#
_cell.length_a   1.000
_cell.length_b   1.000
_cell.length_c   1.000
_cell.angle_alpha   90.00
_cell.angle_beta   90.00
_cell.angle_gamma   90.00
#
_symmetry.space_group_name_H-M   'P 1'
#
loop_
_entity.id
_entity.type
_entity.pdbx_description
1 polymer ?
#
loop_
_entity_poly.entity_id
_entity_poly.type
_entity_poly.pdbx_seq_one_letter_code
_entity_poly.pdbx_strand_id
1 'polypeptide(L)'
;MTMPTTDPRVDAYIANSAAFAQPILAHLREVIHAACPQVEETIKWSMPHFEYQGLLCNFASFKQHCAFGFWKGELLLAAEDDKGREAMGQFGRITSIKDLPPKKILTAYIKKAMKLNEDGVKAVRAKPAARALVVPDYFLAALEANPAAYEVFNGFPPSAQRDYCDWLTEAKTEATRNKRMAQAVEWIAEGKRRHWKYESC
;
A
#
# COMPACT_ATOMS: atom_id res chain seq x y z
N MET A 1 9.11 -0.59 -36.04
CA MET A 1 9.38 -1.13 -34.69
C MET A 1 9.65 0.07 -33.80
N THR A 2 8.76 0.39 -32.92
CA THR A 2 8.97 1.44 -31.91
C THR A 2 10.04 0.96 -30.95
N MET A 3 11.10 1.76 -30.75
CA MET A 3 12.13 1.48 -29.76
C MET A 3 11.50 1.55 -28.38
N PRO A 4 11.87 0.65 -27.45
CA PRO A 4 11.38 0.73 -26.07
C PRO A 4 11.81 2.05 -25.46
N THR A 5 10.90 2.75 -24.79
CA THR A 5 11.19 4.01 -24.12
C THR A 5 11.81 3.71 -22.75
N THR A 6 13.13 3.72 -22.69
CA THR A 6 13.88 3.53 -21.44
C THR A 6 14.10 4.87 -20.73
N ASP A 7 14.17 4.84 -19.40
CA ASP A 7 14.44 6.00 -18.56
C ASP A 7 15.79 5.83 -17.83
N PRO A 8 16.78 6.73 -18.05
CA PRO A 8 18.07 6.67 -17.38
C PRO A 8 17.99 6.64 -15.83
N ARG A 9 16.89 7.16 -15.27
CA ARG A 9 16.65 7.10 -13.82
C ARG A 9 16.40 5.67 -13.35
N VAL A 10 15.85 4.80 -14.21
CA VAL A 10 15.69 3.37 -13.91
C VAL A 10 17.05 2.67 -13.94
N ASP A 11 17.95 3.03 -14.87
CA ASP A 11 19.35 2.55 -14.87
C ASP A 11 20.04 2.92 -13.55
N ALA A 12 19.95 4.18 -13.16
CA ALA A 12 20.53 4.68 -11.91
C ALA A 12 19.91 3.99 -10.68
N TYR A 13 18.60 3.75 -10.69
CA TYR A 13 17.93 3.04 -9.60
C TYR A 13 18.46 1.61 -9.44
N ILE A 14 18.60 0.87 -10.53
CA ILE A 14 19.15 -0.50 -10.52
C ILE A 14 20.61 -0.47 -10.03
N ALA A 15 21.44 0.41 -10.59
CA ALA A 15 22.85 0.52 -10.23
C ALA A 15 23.08 0.88 -8.75
N ASN A 16 22.21 1.71 -8.16
CA ASN A 16 22.27 2.11 -6.76
C ASN A 16 21.59 1.11 -5.80
N SER A 17 20.95 0.08 -6.32
CA SER A 17 20.35 -0.97 -5.50
C SER A 17 21.41 -1.90 -4.91
N ALA A 18 21.03 -2.61 -3.82
CA ALA A 18 21.94 -3.59 -3.20
C ALA A 18 22.41 -4.64 -4.23
N ALA A 19 23.63 -5.14 -4.09
CA ALA A 19 24.27 -6.04 -5.05
C ALA A 19 23.41 -7.28 -5.40
N PHE A 20 22.70 -7.86 -4.42
CA PHE A 20 21.79 -8.98 -4.68
C PHE A 20 20.57 -8.59 -5.52
N ALA A 21 20.12 -7.34 -5.40
CA ALA A 21 18.92 -6.83 -6.05
C ALA A 21 19.15 -6.51 -7.54
N GLN A 22 20.35 -6.02 -7.90
CA GLN A 22 20.66 -5.60 -9.26
C GLN A 22 20.33 -6.65 -10.33
N PRO A 23 20.78 -7.92 -10.21
CA PRO A 23 20.45 -8.95 -11.22
C PRO A 23 18.96 -9.29 -11.25
N ILE A 24 18.24 -9.19 -10.12
CA ILE A 24 16.80 -9.44 -10.05
C ILE A 24 16.03 -8.35 -10.81
N LEU A 25 16.37 -7.08 -10.54
CA LEU A 25 15.71 -5.93 -11.18
C LEU A 25 16.03 -5.87 -12.68
N ALA A 26 17.27 -6.14 -13.07
CA ALA A 26 17.67 -6.23 -14.47
C ALA A 26 16.90 -7.34 -15.21
N HIS A 27 16.76 -8.52 -14.59
CA HIS A 27 15.98 -9.62 -15.15
C HIS A 27 14.50 -9.25 -15.31
N LEU A 28 13.89 -8.64 -14.32
CA LEU A 28 12.49 -8.17 -14.40
C LEU A 28 12.31 -7.16 -15.51
N ARG A 29 13.21 -6.17 -15.62
CA ARG A 29 13.20 -5.16 -16.69
C ARG A 29 13.27 -5.80 -18.08
N GLU A 30 14.19 -6.76 -18.27
CA GLU A 30 14.32 -7.50 -19.53
C GLU A 30 13.01 -8.25 -19.88
N VAL A 31 12.42 -8.95 -18.92
CA VAL A 31 11.18 -9.69 -19.13
C VAL A 31 10.02 -8.77 -19.49
N ILE A 32 9.93 -7.60 -18.82
CA ILE A 32 8.88 -6.62 -19.08
C ILE A 32 9.01 -6.09 -20.52
N HIS A 33 10.19 -5.62 -20.92
CA HIS A 33 10.42 -5.12 -22.27
C HIS A 33 10.22 -6.17 -23.35
N ALA A 34 10.66 -7.42 -23.10
CA ALA A 34 10.45 -8.52 -24.03
C ALA A 34 8.96 -8.88 -24.20
N ALA A 35 8.15 -8.77 -23.14
CA ALA A 35 6.73 -9.06 -23.18
C ALA A 35 5.88 -7.91 -23.72
N CYS A 36 6.30 -6.66 -23.47
CA CYS A 36 5.65 -5.41 -23.87
C CYS A 36 6.68 -4.47 -24.52
N PRO A 37 6.99 -4.60 -25.81
CA PRO A 37 7.98 -3.74 -26.50
C PRO A 37 7.60 -2.25 -26.55
N GLN A 38 6.34 -1.91 -26.30
CA GLN A 38 5.81 -0.55 -26.27
C GLN A 38 5.74 0.04 -24.86
N VAL A 39 6.30 -0.67 -23.87
CA VAL A 39 6.29 -0.20 -22.49
C VAL A 39 7.14 1.06 -22.35
N GLU A 40 6.65 1.99 -21.55
CA GLU A 40 7.35 3.22 -21.15
C GLU A 40 7.81 3.10 -19.72
N GLU A 41 9.08 3.43 -19.47
CA GLU A 41 9.63 3.49 -18.11
C GLU A 41 9.43 4.86 -17.50
N THR A 42 9.18 4.90 -16.21
CA THR A 42 9.09 6.12 -15.42
C THR A 42 9.45 5.89 -13.96
N ILE A 43 9.72 6.95 -13.20
CA ILE A 43 9.87 6.88 -11.75
C ILE A 43 8.62 7.51 -11.12
N LYS A 44 7.89 6.74 -10.32
CA LYS A 44 6.77 7.21 -9.48
C LYS A 44 6.97 6.72 -8.06
N TRP A 45 6.64 7.56 -7.08
CA TRP A 45 6.83 7.24 -5.65
C TRP A 45 8.23 6.70 -5.33
N SER A 46 9.26 7.30 -5.97
CA SER A 46 10.68 6.94 -5.84
C SER A 46 11.02 5.50 -6.29
N MET A 47 10.20 4.88 -7.14
CA MET A 47 10.38 3.51 -7.65
C MET A 47 10.15 3.45 -9.16
N PRO A 48 10.83 2.53 -9.87
CA PRO A 48 10.54 2.24 -11.27
C PRO A 48 9.13 1.72 -11.49
N HIS A 49 8.44 2.36 -12.41
CA HIS A 49 7.13 1.99 -12.92
C HIS A 49 7.20 1.80 -14.42
N PHE A 50 6.38 0.88 -14.90
CA PHE A 50 6.24 0.53 -16.30
C PHE A 50 4.81 0.81 -16.73
N GLU A 51 4.66 1.58 -17.80
CA GLU A 51 3.36 2.03 -18.29
C GLU A 51 3.10 1.51 -19.71
N TYR A 52 1.90 1.07 -19.94
CA TYR A 52 1.34 0.76 -21.24
C TYR A 52 -0.16 1.02 -21.20
N GLN A 53 -0.59 2.11 -21.86
CA GLN A 53 -1.96 2.61 -21.76
C GLN A 53 -2.45 2.76 -20.30
N GLY A 54 -1.54 3.21 -19.42
CA GLY A 54 -1.71 3.33 -17.98
C GLY A 54 -0.72 2.48 -17.20
N LEU A 55 -0.81 2.51 -15.87
CA LEU A 55 0.10 1.75 -15.01
C LEU A 55 -0.02 0.25 -15.25
N LEU A 56 1.09 -0.40 -15.57
CA LEU A 56 1.17 -1.83 -15.85
C LEU A 56 1.71 -2.60 -14.63
N CYS A 57 2.97 -2.31 -14.28
CA CYS A 57 3.66 -2.96 -13.17
C CYS A 57 4.76 -2.05 -12.61
N ASN A 58 5.33 -2.46 -11.50
CA ASN A 58 6.44 -1.77 -10.85
C ASN A 58 7.34 -2.77 -10.12
N PHE A 59 8.58 -2.38 -9.85
CA PHE A 59 9.43 -3.09 -8.92
C PHE A 59 10.10 -2.14 -7.94
N ALA A 60 10.53 -2.68 -6.81
CA ALA A 60 11.25 -1.94 -5.78
C ALA A 60 12.38 -2.78 -5.18
N SER A 61 13.45 -2.11 -4.76
CA SER A 61 14.54 -2.67 -3.98
C SER A 61 14.45 -2.17 -2.54
N PHE A 62 14.46 -3.11 -1.60
CA PHE A 62 14.56 -2.86 -0.18
C PHE A 62 15.88 -3.40 0.37
N LYS A 63 16.17 -3.15 1.64
CA LYS A 63 17.43 -3.55 2.28
C LYS A 63 17.73 -5.05 2.15
N GLN A 64 16.71 -5.92 2.17
CA GLN A 64 16.87 -7.37 2.24
C GLN A 64 16.03 -8.14 1.21
N HIS A 65 15.29 -7.50 0.34
CA HIS A 65 14.49 -8.15 -0.67
C HIS A 65 14.11 -7.14 -1.77
N CYS A 66 13.73 -7.66 -2.93
CA CYS A 66 13.02 -6.91 -3.95
C CYS A 66 11.53 -7.21 -3.87
N ALA A 67 10.73 -6.32 -4.43
CA ALA A 67 9.31 -6.51 -4.64
C ALA A 67 8.99 -6.29 -6.12
N PHE A 68 8.01 -7.03 -6.63
CA PHE A 68 7.45 -6.86 -7.97
C PHE A 68 5.93 -6.93 -7.90
N GLY A 69 5.25 -6.06 -8.60
CA GLY A 69 3.80 -6.02 -8.56
C GLY A 69 3.16 -5.47 -9.82
N PHE A 70 1.97 -5.96 -10.12
CA PHE A 70 1.09 -5.44 -11.17
C PHE A 70 0.10 -4.45 -10.57
N TRP A 71 -0.20 -3.38 -11.30
CA TRP A 71 -1.18 -2.37 -10.88
C TRP A 71 -2.59 -2.94 -10.69
N LYS A 72 -2.93 -3.93 -11.51
CA LYS A 72 -4.22 -4.67 -11.45
C LYS A 72 -4.01 -6.11 -10.99
N GLY A 73 -3.09 -6.36 -10.06
CA GLY A 73 -2.66 -7.70 -9.63
C GLY A 73 -3.80 -8.58 -9.16
N GLU A 74 -4.78 -8.04 -8.44
CA GLU A 74 -5.98 -8.77 -7.98
C GLU A 74 -6.82 -9.39 -9.11
N LEU A 75 -6.70 -8.86 -10.33
CA LEU A 75 -7.38 -9.39 -11.52
C LEU A 75 -6.51 -10.37 -12.34
N LEU A 76 -5.24 -10.48 -11.99
CA LEU A 76 -4.25 -11.25 -12.74
C LEU A 76 -3.93 -12.59 -12.09
N LEU A 77 -3.74 -12.59 -10.77
CA LEU A 77 -3.32 -13.74 -10.00
C LEU A 77 -4.52 -14.37 -9.28
N ALA A 78 -4.48 -15.69 -9.13
CA ALA A 78 -5.39 -16.35 -8.19
C ALA A 78 -5.01 -15.97 -6.75
N ALA A 79 -5.98 -15.97 -5.84
CA ALA A 79 -5.74 -15.55 -4.45
C ALA A 79 -4.68 -16.41 -3.74
N GLU A 80 -4.53 -17.67 -4.13
CA GLU A 80 -3.53 -18.60 -3.66
C GLU A 80 -2.10 -18.31 -4.14
N ASP A 81 -1.98 -17.65 -5.30
CA ASP A 81 -0.70 -17.26 -5.90
C ASP A 81 -0.24 -15.87 -5.44
N ASP A 82 -1.12 -15.11 -4.79
CA ASP A 82 -0.83 -13.76 -4.32
C ASP A 82 -0.16 -13.78 -2.93
N LYS A 83 1.14 -13.48 -2.92
CA LYS A 83 1.96 -13.35 -1.70
C LYS A 83 2.07 -11.89 -1.20
N GLY A 84 1.14 -11.04 -1.58
CA GLY A 84 1.14 -9.62 -1.21
C GLY A 84 1.08 -9.35 0.29
N ARG A 85 0.71 -10.34 1.11
CA ARG A 85 0.77 -10.26 2.58
C ARG A 85 2.19 -10.37 3.14
N GLU A 86 3.14 -10.91 2.40
CA GLU A 86 4.52 -11.11 2.83
C GLU A 86 5.40 -9.90 2.54
N ALA A 87 5.11 -9.18 1.46
CA ALA A 87 5.84 -7.98 1.04
C ALA A 87 4.98 -7.14 0.08
N MET A 88 5.50 -5.96 -0.29
CA MET A 88 4.89 -5.14 -1.34
C MET A 88 4.85 -5.91 -2.67
N GLY A 89 3.79 -5.74 -3.45
CA GLY A 89 3.58 -6.48 -4.71
C GLY A 89 2.88 -7.82 -4.48
N GLN A 90 2.87 -8.69 -5.48
CA GLN A 90 2.14 -9.97 -5.43
C GLN A 90 3.04 -11.21 -5.32
N PHE A 91 4.36 -11.06 -5.34
CA PHE A 91 5.30 -12.20 -5.40
C PHE A 91 6.10 -12.39 -4.11
N GLY A 92 5.68 -11.76 -3.00
CA GLY A 92 6.35 -11.86 -1.71
C GLY A 92 7.74 -11.23 -1.70
N ARG A 93 8.61 -11.73 -0.83
CA ARG A 93 9.99 -11.23 -0.66
C ARG A 93 10.90 -11.90 -1.67
N ILE A 94 11.33 -11.17 -2.68
CA ILE A 94 12.20 -11.69 -3.75
C ILE A 94 13.66 -11.42 -3.35
N THR A 95 14.43 -12.47 -3.13
CA THR A 95 15.85 -12.41 -2.74
C THR A 95 16.77 -12.95 -3.83
N SER A 96 16.21 -13.71 -4.77
CA SER A 96 16.88 -14.27 -5.93
C SER A 96 15.94 -14.36 -7.13
N ILE A 97 16.48 -14.53 -8.34
CA ILE A 97 15.68 -14.75 -9.55
C ILE A 97 14.82 -16.03 -9.44
N LYS A 98 15.24 -17.00 -8.62
CA LYS A 98 14.52 -18.28 -8.43
C LYS A 98 13.21 -18.10 -7.63
N ASP A 99 13.06 -17.00 -6.90
CA ASP A 99 11.85 -16.70 -6.17
C ASP A 99 10.73 -16.15 -7.09
N LEU A 100 11.11 -15.78 -8.31
CA LEU A 100 10.18 -15.31 -9.35
C LEU A 100 9.54 -16.49 -10.09
N PRO A 101 8.31 -16.35 -10.56
CA PRO A 101 7.74 -17.29 -11.51
C PRO A 101 8.62 -17.43 -12.78
N PRO A 102 8.59 -18.57 -13.45
CA PRO A 102 9.30 -18.74 -14.72
C PRO A 102 8.98 -17.64 -15.73
N LYS A 103 9.98 -17.25 -16.56
CA LYS A 103 9.84 -16.18 -17.58
C LYS A 103 8.56 -16.30 -18.41
N LYS A 104 8.17 -17.54 -18.78
CA LYS A 104 6.92 -17.82 -19.52
C LYS A 104 5.67 -17.36 -18.75
N ILE A 105 5.62 -17.60 -17.46
CA ILE A 105 4.49 -17.22 -16.59
C ILE A 105 4.45 -15.71 -16.39
N LEU A 106 5.60 -15.09 -16.09
CA LEU A 106 5.70 -13.62 -16.00
C LEU A 106 5.25 -12.94 -17.29
N THR A 107 5.71 -13.46 -18.44
CA THR A 107 5.28 -12.96 -19.76
C THR A 107 3.77 -13.07 -19.96
N ALA A 108 3.16 -14.18 -19.52
CA ALA A 108 1.70 -14.35 -19.60
C ALA A 108 0.96 -13.33 -18.73
N TYR A 109 1.42 -13.07 -17.50
CA TYR A 109 0.85 -12.05 -16.61
C TYR A 109 0.99 -10.64 -17.22
N ILE A 110 2.16 -10.30 -17.78
CA ILE A 110 2.37 -8.99 -18.41
C ILE A 110 1.39 -8.81 -19.58
N LYS A 111 1.25 -9.80 -20.46
CA LYS A 111 0.30 -9.73 -21.59
C LYS A 111 -1.15 -9.61 -21.14
N LYS A 112 -1.54 -10.33 -20.08
CA LYS A 112 -2.87 -10.21 -19.48
C LYS A 112 -3.09 -8.81 -18.89
N ALA A 113 -2.06 -8.24 -18.22
CA ALA A 113 -2.12 -6.87 -17.69
C ALA A 113 -2.25 -5.82 -18.80
N MET A 114 -1.51 -5.98 -19.93
CA MET A 114 -1.67 -5.16 -21.12
C MET A 114 -3.11 -5.19 -21.63
N LYS A 115 -3.69 -6.38 -21.77
CA LYS A 115 -5.08 -6.53 -22.22
C LYS A 115 -6.07 -5.83 -21.30
N LEU A 116 -5.91 -5.92 -19.98
CA LEU A 116 -6.72 -5.19 -19.01
C LEU A 116 -6.61 -3.66 -19.15
N ASN A 117 -5.46 -3.14 -19.59
CA ASN A 117 -5.29 -1.73 -19.86
C ASN A 117 -5.97 -1.32 -21.17
N GLU A 118 -5.80 -2.10 -22.23
CA GLU A 118 -6.45 -1.92 -23.52
C GLU A 118 -7.98 -1.92 -23.40
N ASP A 119 -8.52 -2.82 -22.59
CA ASP A 119 -9.96 -2.93 -22.34
C ASP A 119 -10.49 -1.87 -21.36
N GLY A 120 -9.63 -0.96 -20.88
CA GLY A 120 -10.03 0.12 -19.95
C GLY A 120 -10.50 -0.37 -18.58
N VAL A 121 -10.19 -1.62 -18.20
CA VAL A 121 -10.59 -2.19 -16.91
C VAL A 121 -9.92 -1.42 -15.77
N LYS A 122 -10.69 -0.93 -14.81
CA LYS A 122 -10.14 -0.21 -13.64
C LYS A 122 -9.54 -1.18 -12.62
N ALA A 123 -8.47 -0.75 -11.95
CA ALA A 123 -7.92 -1.51 -10.84
C ALA A 123 -8.98 -1.67 -9.73
N VAL A 124 -9.17 -2.89 -9.28
CA VAL A 124 -9.99 -3.18 -8.11
C VAL A 124 -9.12 -2.85 -6.90
N ARG A 125 -9.54 -1.85 -6.12
CA ARG A 125 -8.95 -1.65 -4.80
C ARG A 125 -9.80 -2.44 -3.82
N ALA A 126 -9.25 -3.52 -3.26
CA ALA A 126 -9.87 -4.14 -2.11
C ALA A 126 -10.06 -3.05 -1.05
N LYS A 127 -11.32 -2.69 -0.76
CA LYS A 127 -11.60 -1.87 0.41
C LYS A 127 -11.14 -2.72 1.60
N PRO A 128 -10.24 -2.20 2.47
CA PRO A 128 -9.94 -2.92 3.71
C PRO A 128 -11.26 -3.30 4.36
N ALA A 129 -11.40 -4.55 4.75
CA ALA A 129 -12.58 -4.98 5.48
C ALA A 129 -12.81 -3.99 6.61
N ALA A 130 -14.01 -3.43 6.70
CA ALA A 130 -14.33 -2.43 7.70
C ALA A 130 -14.07 -3.08 9.07
N ARG A 131 -12.95 -2.69 9.71
CA ARG A 131 -12.62 -3.18 11.04
C ARG A 131 -13.74 -2.73 11.96
N ALA A 132 -14.39 -3.68 12.64
CA ALA A 132 -15.47 -3.35 13.57
C ALA A 132 -14.96 -2.30 14.59
N LEU A 133 -15.76 -1.28 14.80
CA LEU A 133 -15.48 -0.30 15.84
C LEU A 133 -15.75 -0.97 17.19
N VAL A 134 -14.73 -1.12 18.00
CA VAL A 134 -14.85 -1.55 19.39
C VAL A 134 -14.45 -0.38 20.26
N VAL A 135 -15.43 0.22 20.93
CA VAL A 135 -15.18 1.28 21.92
C VAL A 135 -14.87 0.59 23.26
N PRO A 136 -13.69 0.82 23.87
CA PRO A 136 -13.37 0.23 25.16
C PRO A 136 -14.33 0.70 26.26
N ASP A 137 -14.75 -0.18 27.17
CA ASP A 137 -15.72 0.12 28.21
C ASP A 137 -15.31 1.32 29.07
N TYR A 138 -14.02 1.42 29.45
CA TYR A 138 -13.51 2.55 30.22
C TYR A 138 -13.61 3.89 29.46
N PHE A 139 -13.54 3.86 28.13
CA PHE A 139 -13.70 5.06 27.31
C PHE A 139 -15.16 5.41 27.11
N LEU A 140 -16.01 4.42 26.94
CA LEU A 140 -17.46 4.61 26.87
C LEU A 140 -17.97 5.26 28.17
N ALA A 141 -17.57 4.74 29.32
CA ALA A 141 -17.94 5.33 30.63
C ALA A 141 -17.47 6.78 30.79
N ALA A 142 -16.26 7.12 30.30
CA ALA A 142 -15.75 8.49 30.34
C ALA A 142 -16.53 9.44 29.41
N LEU A 143 -16.97 8.95 28.25
CA LEU A 143 -17.81 9.71 27.33
C LEU A 143 -19.21 9.93 27.92
N GLU A 144 -19.83 8.89 28.50
CA GLU A 144 -21.15 8.97 29.12
C GLU A 144 -21.17 9.95 30.31
N ALA A 145 -20.05 10.09 31.03
CA ALA A 145 -19.88 11.10 32.06
C ALA A 145 -19.83 12.55 31.54
N ASN A 146 -19.65 12.75 30.23
CA ASN A 146 -19.66 14.05 29.56
C ASN A 146 -20.62 14.02 28.36
N PRO A 147 -21.89 14.43 28.53
CA PRO A 147 -22.90 14.34 27.47
C PRO A 147 -22.52 15.04 26.16
N ALA A 148 -21.84 16.18 26.24
CA ALA A 148 -21.39 16.92 25.06
C ALA A 148 -20.35 16.10 24.25
N ALA A 149 -19.38 15.49 24.92
CA ALA A 149 -18.41 14.63 24.28
C ALA A 149 -19.06 13.36 23.71
N TYR A 150 -20.01 12.77 24.43
CA TYR A 150 -20.72 11.57 23.96
C TYR A 150 -21.49 11.80 22.67
N GLU A 151 -22.27 12.90 22.61
CA GLU A 151 -23.03 13.26 21.41
C GLU A 151 -22.12 13.53 20.21
N VAL A 152 -21.07 14.30 20.41
CA VAL A 152 -20.10 14.62 19.35
C VAL A 152 -19.35 13.37 18.88
N PHE A 153 -18.93 12.49 19.79
CA PHE A 153 -18.28 11.24 19.46
C PHE A 153 -19.14 10.34 18.57
N ASN A 154 -20.42 10.20 18.91
CA ASN A 154 -21.35 9.42 18.11
C ASN A 154 -21.64 10.04 16.73
N GLY A 155 -21.51 11.33 16.59
CA GLY A 155 -21.59 12.05 15.31
C GLY A 155 -20.35 11.94 14.43
N PHE A 156 -19.23 11.48 14.96
CA PHE A 156 -18.01 11.30 14.17
C PHE A 156 -18.13 10.12 13.19
N PRO A 157 -17.48 10.21 12.01
CA PRO A 157 -17.37 9.07 11.12
C PRO A 157 -16.58 7.93 11.81
N PRO A 158 -16.87 6.65 11.48
CA PRO A 158 -16.26 5.49 12.14
C PRO A 158 -14.72 5.47 12.12
N SER A 159 -14.09 6.13 11.15
CA SER A 159 -12.63 6.30 11.11
C SER A 159 -12.13 7.17 12.26
N ALA A 160 -12.75 8.33 12.49
CA ALA A 160 -12.36 9.24 13.56
C ALA A 160 -12.64 8.66 14.96
N GLN A 161 -13.71 7.90 15.11
CA GLN A 161 -14.00 7.16 16.35
C GLN A 161 -12.89 6.12 16.61
N ARG A 162 -12.47 5.34 15.58
CA ARG A 162 -11.37 4.37 15.70
C ARG A 162 -10.05 5.03 16.08
N ASP A 163 -9.72 6.19 15.51
CA ASP A 163 -8.47 6.89 15.80
C ASP A 163 -8.34 7.22 17.31
N TYR A 164 -9.44 7.57 17.98
CA TYR A 164 -9.45 7.77 19.43
C TYR A 164 -9.33 6.46 20.19
N CYS A 165 -10.10 5.43 19.79
CA CYS A 165 -10.06 4.13 20.46
C CYS A 165 -8.66 3.50 20.35
N ASP A 166 -8.06 3.50 19.16
CA ASP A 166 -6.72 2.97 18.93
C ASP A 166 -5.67 3.74 19.76
N TRP A 167 -5.74 5.08 19.79
CA TRP A 167 -4.83 5.89 20.60
C TRP A 167 -4.90 5.60 22.09
N LEU A 168 -6.07 5.31 22.61
CA LEU A 168 -6.26 4.96 24.03
C LEU A 168 -5.74 3.55 24.32
N THR A 169 -6.02 2.59 23.44
CA THR A 169 -5.61 1.18 23.61
C THR A 169 -4.10 0.97 23.42
N GLU A 170 -3.43 1.81 22.63
CA GLU A 170 -1.96 1.81 22.48
C GLU A 170 -1.20 2.30 23.72
N ALA A 171 -1.89 2.85 24.72
CA ALA A 171 -1.25 3.32 25.95
C ALA A 171 -0.71 2.14 26.77
N LYS A 172 0.61 2.06 26.92
CA LYS A 172 1.29 0.96 27.64
C LYS A 172 1.11 1.00 29.15
N THR A 173 0.79 2.16 29.71
CA THR A 173 0.57 2.33 31.16
C THR A 173 -0.79 2.94 31.43
N GLU A 174 -1.35 2.61 32.60
CA GLU A 174 -2.64 3.18 33.04
C GLU A 174 -2.58 4.70 33.19
N ALA A 175 -1.49 5.24 33.73
CA ALA A 175 -1.29 6.68 33.87
C ALA A 175 -1.34 7.39 32.49
N THR A 176 -0.70 6.81 31.47
CA THR A 176 -0.73 7.34 30.10
C THR A 176 -2.13 7.24 29.52
N ARG A 177 -2.83 6.13 29.72
CA ARG A 177 -4.20 5.93 29.25
C ARG A 177 -5.15 6.96 29.86
N ASN A 178 -5.08 7.16 31.19
CA ASN A 178 -5.92 8.12 31.89
C ASN A 178 -5.67 9.57 31.41
N LYS A 179 -4.41 9.95 31.22
CA LYS A 179 -4.05 11.25 30.63
C LYS A 179 -4.61 11.43 29.22
N ARG A 180 -4.45 10.41 28.36
CA ARG A 180 -4.99 10.44 26.99
C ARG A 180 -6.52 10.48 26.99
N MET A 181 -7.16 9.78 27.91
CA MET A 181 -8.62 9.74 28.04
C MET A 181 -9.19 11.11 28.42
N ALA A 182 -8.63 11.78 29.44
CA ALA A 182 -9.05 13.14 29.80
C ALA A 182 -8.92 14.10 28.61
N GLN A 183 -7.79 14.03 27.90
CA GLN A 183 -7.55 14.85 26.71
C GLN A 183 -8.48 14.50 25.54
N ALA A 184 -8.81 13.20 25.35
CA ALA A 184 -9.76 12.76 24.34
C ALA A 184 -11.15 13.36 24.57
N VAL A 185 -11.66 13.25 25.80
CA VAL A 185 -12.99 13.80 26.16
C VAL A 185 -13.04 15.30 25.95
N GLU A 186 -11.99 16.05 26.34
CA GLU A 186 -11.88 17.48 26.12
C GLU A 186 -11.93 17.83 24.61
N TRP A 187 -11.08 17.19 23.80
CA TRP A 187 -11.02 17.47 22.36
C TRP A 187 -12.31 17.08 21.64
N ILE A 188 -12.92 15.97 22.02
CA ILE A 188 -14.18 15.52 21.44
C ILE A 188 -15.30 16.51 21.76
N ALA A 189 -15.41 16.97 23.01
CA ALA A 189 -16.40 17.98 23.40
C ALA A 189 -16.26 19.28 22.58
N GLU A 190 -15.05 19.62 22.15
CA GLU A 190 -14.77 20.73 21.26
C GLU A 190 -14.99 20.43 19.77
N GLY A 191 -15.46 19.23 19.40
CA GLY A 191 -15.66 18.80 18.01
C GLY A 191 -14.39 18.43 17.26
N LYS A 192 -13.27 18.30 17.93
CA LYS A 192 -11.95 18.04 17.33
C LYS A 192 -11.75 16.56 17.08
N ARG A 193 -11.23 16.20 15.89
CA ARG A 193 -10.74 14.83 15.60
C ARG A 193 -9.38 14.60 16.23
N ARG A 194 -8.98 13.33 16.40
CA ARG A 194 -7.69 12.98 17.03
C ARG A 194 -6.47 13.68 16.39
N HIS A 195 -6.50 13.86 15.07
CA HIS A 195 -5.40 14.46 14.29
C HIS A 195 -5.65 15.92 13.87
N TRP A 196 -6.56 16.63 14.53
CA TRP A 196 -6.99 18.00 14.18
C TRP A 196 -5.83 18.99 13.97
N LYS A 197 -4.71 18.80 14.67
CA LYS A 197 -3.52 19.66 14.54
C LYS A 197 -2.85 19.58 13.16
N TYR A 198 -3.13 18.53 12.40
CA TYR A 198 -2.54 18.23 11.09
C TYR A 198 -3.55 18.37 9.95
N GLU A 199 -4.81 18.74 10.23
CA GLU A 199 -5.85 18.90 9.21
C GLU A 199 -5.78 20.26 8.48
N SER A 200 -4.87 21.15 8.89
CA SER A 200 -4.73 22.52 8.35
C SER A 200 -3.46 22.72 7.51
N CYS A 201 -2.84 21.64 7.02
CA CYS A 201 -1.67 21.72 6.13
C CYS A 201 -2.03 21.34 4.71
#